data_5e4e53ce711933bb6fcaa21ec36f283a
#
_entry.id   5e4e53ce711933bb6fcaa21ec36f283a
#
_cell.length_a   1.000
_cell.length_b   1.000
_cell.length_c   1.000
_cell.angle_alpha   90.00
_cell.angle_beta   90.00
_cell.angle_gamma   90.00
#
_symmetry.space_group_name_H-M   'P 1'
#
loop_
_entity.id
_entity.type
_entity.pdbx_description
1 polymer ?
#
loop_
_entity_poly.entity_id
_entity_poly.type
_entity_poly.pdbx_seq_one_letter_code
_entity_poly.pdbx_strand_id
1 'polypeptide(L)'
;MTKIINDSASKYRGFKPINLTDRTWPSKTIEESPAWCSVDLRDGNQALIEPMGEERKLRMFKLLLEIGFKEIEVGFPSASQTDFDFVRKIIRDNLIPSDVTIQALTQARPELIKRTFEALEGANKAIVHVYNSTSTVQRRVVFKSDEEGIKKIATDGAKWVKEYSEKYSETDWTFEYSPESFTGTELPYAVEVCNAVNEIWKPNKDKKTIINLPATVEMASPNIYADQIEWMCRNLQNRENIIVSLHPHNDRGTAVAATELGVMAGADRIEGTLFGNGERTGNVDLVTLALNMLTQGVDPHLDFSNINPIMREAEYCNQLPVHPRHPYAGDLVFTAFSGSHQDAIKKGLSELRNTNEAIWEVPYLPIDPKDVGRSYEAVIRINSQSGKGGVAYLLEKDHGLSMPRRLQIEFSQVIQKITDETGKEISPSDIWDNFQKTYLTDTGYYQFVEHHINSSSNKDGSQSDKIHVLLNCNSKEVSIEGSGNGPIDAMIDAIKKSFDIEIKIADYHQHAISSGSDAKAVAYSELVLGEESVWGVGMHQNTVIAGLLSVISGLNRLSK
;
A
#
# COMPACT_ATOMS: atom_id res chain seq x y z
N MET A 1 -24.77 -2.52 35.73
CA MET A 1 -24.42 -1.42 36.65
C MET A 1 -23.35 -0.56 36.01
N THR A 2 -23.77 0.54 35.45
CA THR A 2 -22.96 1.50 34.67
C THR A 2 -22.46 2.61 35.58
N LYS A 3 -21.59 2.31 36.53
CA LYS A 3 -21.11 3.29 37.52
C LYS A 3 -19.75 3.92 37.20
N ILE A 4 -19.10 3.55 36.06
CA ILE A 4 -17.75 3.98 35.78
C ILE A 4 -17.70 5.18 34.81
N ILE A 5 -18.77 5.46 34.07
CA ILE A 5 -18.77 6.51 33.03
C ILE A 5 -19.09 7.91 33.60
N ASN A 6 -19.81 8.02 34.69
CA ASN A 6 -20.32 9.30 35.16
C ASN A 6 -19.27 10.27 35.74
N ASP A 7 -18.08 9.79 36.10
CA ASP A 7 -17.03 10.65 36.66
C ASP A 7 -15.85 10.91 35.71
N SER A 8 -15.72 10.12 34.64
CA SER A 8 -14.57 10.23 33.71
C SER A 8 -14.61 11.52 32.90
N ALA A 9 -15.79 11.98 32.50
CA ALA A 9 -15.95 13.20 31.71
C ALA A 9 -15.49 14.46 32.47
N SER A 10 -15.58 14.45 33.79
CA SER A 10 -15.17 15.58 34.64
C SER A 10 -13.66 15.88 34.60
N LYS A 11 -12.85 14.92 34.14
CA LYS A 11 -11.40 15.07 33.95
C LYS A 11 -11.03 15.88 32.71
N TYR A 12 -11.97 16.02 31.77
CA TYR A 12 -11.74 16.62 30.45
C TYR A 12 -12.44 17.97 30.35
N ARG A 13 -11.83 18.86 29.60
CA ARG A 13 -12.42 20.17 29.27
C ARG A 13 -12.62 20.27 27.78
N GLY A 14 -13.78 20.76 27.36
CA GLY A 14 -14.02 21.07 25.96
C GLY A 14 -13.01 22.12 25.44
N PHE A 15 -12.54 21.91 24.25
CA PHE A 15 -11.69 22.90 23.58
C PHE A 15 -12.52 24.15 23.29
N LYS A 16 -11.96 25.32 23.61
CA LYS A 16 -12.67 26.58 23.39
C LYS A 16 -12.68 26.93 21.89
N PRO A 17 -13.82 27.35 21.33
CA PRO A 17 -13.87 27.85 19.96
C PRO A 17 -12.89 29.01 19.77
N ILE A 18 -12.30 29.09 18.58
CA ILE A 18 -11.48 30.23 18.17
C ILE A 18 -12.40 31.41 17.84
N ASN A 19 -12.08 32.57 18.36
CA ASN A 19 -12.83 33.79 18.07
C ASN A 19 -12.49 34.31 16.66
N LEU A 20 -13.10 33.69 15.65
CA LEU A 20 -12.97 34.03 14.23
C LEU A 20 -14.36 34.14 13.61
N THR A 21 -15.05 35.27 13.86
CA THR A 21 -16.47 35.48 13.48
C THR A 21 -16.67 35.63 11.99
N ASP A 22 -15.65 36.06 11.26
CA ASP A 22 -15.57 36.33 9.83
C ASP A 22 -14.74 35.26 9.07
N ARG A 23 -14.72 34.02 9.57
CA ARG A 23 -13.98 32.93 8.92
C ARG A 23 -14.42 32.70 7.48
N THR A 24 -13.46 32.45 6.60
CA THR A 24 -13.70 32.30 5.15
C THR A 24 -13.56 30.85 4.66
N TRP A 25 -12.84 30.01 5.39
CA TRP A 25 -12.54 28.65 4.96
C TRP A 25 -13.78 27.79 4.65
N PRO A 26 -14.93 27.88 5.35
CA PRO A 26 -16.09 27.02 5.06
C PRO A 26 -16.71 27.23 3.67
N SER A 27 -16.42 28.37 3.04
CA SER A 27 -16.92 28.70 1.70
C SER A 27 -15.90 28.46 0.59
N LYS A 28 -14.73 27.90 0.93
CA LYS A 28 -13.68 27.58 -0.04
C LYS A 28 -13.72 26.11 -0.43
N THR A 29 -13.16 25.82 -1.58
CA THR A 29 -12.85 24.48 -2.08
C THR A 29 -11.36 24.35 -2.34
N ILE A 30 -10.84 23.14 -2.35
CA ILE A 30 -9.46 22.88 -2.78
C ILE A 30 -9.48 22.83 -4.31
N GLU A 31 -8.81 23.78 -4.96
CA GLU A 31 -8.76 23.92 -6.42
C GLU A 31 -7.40 23.47 -7.00
N GLU A 32 -6.35 23.49 -6.17
CA GLU A 32 -5.00 23.09 -6.54
C GLU A 32 -4.40 22.17 -5.45
N SER A 33 -3.53 21.25 -5.87
CA SER A 33 -2.82 20.39 -4.96
C SER A 33 -1.85 21.19 -4.07
N PRO A 34 -1.82 20.96 -2.75
CA PRO A 34 -0.76 21.48 -1.89
C PRO A 34 0.57 20.79 -2.21
N ALA A 35 1.67 21.36 -1.69
CA ALA A 35 2.94 20.63 -1.66
C ALA A 35 2.87 19.46 -0.68
N TRP A 36 3.45 18.32 -1.06
CA TRP A 36 3.46 17.10 -0.27
C TRP A 36 4.84 16.78 0.29
N CYS A 37 4.91 16.51 1.59
CA CYS A 37 6.10 15.95 2.21
C CYS A 37 5.76 14.61 2.86
N SER A 38 6.44 13.54 2.45
CA SER A 38 6.35 12.27 3.16
C SER A 38 7.25 12.29 4.39
N VAL A 39 6.70 11.92 5.53
CA VAL A 39 7.45 11.72 6.79
C VAL A 39 7.52 10.23 7.18
N ASP A 40 7.28 9.31 6.24
CA ASP A 40 7.35 7.86 6.45
C ASP A 40 8.69 7.40 7.03
N LEU A 41 9.81 7.98 6.55
CA LEU A 41 11.17 7.60 6.95
C LEU A 41 11.62 8.22 8.27
N ARG A 42 10.85 9.19 8.82
CA ARG A 42 11.13 9.80 10.12
C ARG A 42 10.03 9.47 11.12
N ASP A 43 8.86 10.12 11.05
CA ASP A 43 7.77 10.00 12.03
C ASP A 43 7.08 8.62 11.93
N GLY A 44 6.85 8.16 10.71
CA GLY A 44 6.37 6.80 10.45
C GLY A 44 7.33 5.74 10.97
N ASN A 45 8.64 5.90 10.71
CA ASN A 45 9.66 4.94 11.10
C ASN A 45 9.90 4.89 12.61
N GLN A 46 9.91 6.04 13.31
CA GLN A 46 10.18 6.09 14.75
C GLN A 46 9.07 5.41 15.58
N ALA A 47 7.87 5.27 15.02
CA ALA A 47 6.72 4.65 15.67
C ALA A 47 6.65 3.12 15.49
N LEU A 48 7.54 2.54 14.69
CA LEU A 48 7.56 1.10 14.45
C LEU A 48 8.16 0.34 15.62
N ILE A 49 7.59 -0.83 15.94
CA ILE A 49 8.16 -1.75 16.94
C ILE A 49 9.58 -2.16 16.52
N GLU A 50 9.77 -2.42 15.22
CA GLU A 50 11.07 -2.69 14.60
C GLU A 50 11.35 -1.59 13.58
N PRO A 51 12.06 -0.52 13.93
CA PRO A 51 12.43 0.55 13.00
C PRO A 51 13.11 -0.01 11.74
N MET A 52 12.92 0.66 10.62
CA MET A 52 13.48 0.24 9.34
C MET A 52 15.01 0.28 9.39
N GLY A 53 15.65 -0.84 9.04
CA GLY A 53 17.07 -0.87 8.70
C GLY A 53 17.32 -0.24 7.32
N GLU A 54 18.58 -0.15 6.91
CA GLU A 54 19.01 0.50 5.66
C GLU A 54 18.26 0.00 4.43
N GLU A 55 18.07 -1.31 4.30
CA GLU A 55 17.38 -1.91 3.14
C GLU A 55 15.93 -1.44 3.05
N ARG A 56 15.15 -1.55 4.14
CA ARG A 56 13.74 -1.12 4.15
C ARG A 56 13.61 0.39 3.97
N LYS A 57 14.51 1.20 4.55
CA LYS A 57 14.57 2.65 4.31
C LYS A 57 14.81 2.97 2.84
N LEU A 58 15.73 2.27 2.20
CA LEU A 58 16.03 2.49 0.78
C LEU A 58 14.86 2.10 -0.12
N ARG A 59 14.16 1.01 0.20
CA ARG A 59 12.96 0.58 -0.51
C ARG A 59 11.83 1.59 -0.36
N MET A 60 11.56 2.05 0.86
CA MET A 60 10.57 3.09 1.11
C MET A 60 10.93 4.39 0.38
N PHE A 61 12.19 4.82 0.43
CA PHE A 61 12.64 6.03 -0.28
C PHE A 61 12.40 5.93 -1.80
N LYS A 62 12.71 4.79 -2.42
CA LYS A 62 12.45 4.56 -3.84
C LYS A 62 10.95 4.57 -4.16
N LEU A 63 10.14 3.92 -3.33
CA LEU A 63 8.68 3.94 -3.47
C LEU A 63 8.13 5.37 -3.44
N LEU A 64 8.60 6.21 -2.53
CA LEU A 64 8.16 7.60 -2.43
C LEU A 64 8.55 8.41 -3.67
N LEU A 65 9.73 8.15 -4.23
CA LEU A 65 10.16 8.76 -5.50
C LEU A 65 9.30 8.30 -6.69
N GLU A 66 8.96 7.01 -6.75
CA GLU A 66 8.10 6.43 -7.80
C GLU A 66 6.68 6.99 -7.74
N ILE A 67 6.13 7.21 -6.54
CA ILE A 67 4.82 7.86 -6.34
C ILE A 67 4.86 9.34 -6.79
N GLY A 68 6.02 9.98 -6.75
CA GLY A 68 6.19 11.36 -7.22
C GLY A 68 6.42 12.40 -6.13
N PHE A 69 6.67 12.01 -4.88
CA PHE A 69 6.99 12.96 -3.81
C PHE A 69 8.20 13.81 -4.15
N LYS A 70 8.08 15.12 -3.95
CA LYS A 70 9.17 16.10 -4.19
C LYS A 70 9.85 16.56 -2.90
N GLU A 71 9.23 16.30 -1.75
CA GLU A 71 9.83 16.53 -0.44
C GLU A 71 9.68 15.25 0.40
N ILE A 72 10.79 14.80 1.01
CA ILE A 72 10.83 13.56 1.79
C ILE A 72 11.66 13.81 3.05
N GLU A 73 11.05 13.64 4.22
CA GLU A 73 11.77 13.70 5.49
C GLU A 73 12.47 12.37 5.76
N VAL A 74 13.78 12.34 5.56
CA VAL A 74 14.59 11.11 5.48
C VAL A 74 15.05 10.57 6.84
N GLY A 75 14.82 11.30 7.93
CA GLY A 75 15.12 10.83 9.27
C GLY A 75 15.47 11.93 10.27
N PHE A 76 15.98 11.48 11.43
CA PHE A 76 16.50 12.33 12.50
C PHE A 76 17.99 12.02 12.73
N PRO A 77 18.88 12.46 11.82
CA PRO A 77 20.27 12.04 11.79
C PRO A 77 21.08 12.43 13.03
N SER A 78 20.68 13.48 13.74
CA SER A 78 21.34 13.87 14.98
C SER A 78 20.98 13.01 16.19
N ALA A 79 19.87 12.27 16.13
CA ALA A 79 19.41 11.37 17.19
C ALA A 79 19.75 9.90 16.94
N SER A 80 19.93 9.49 15.67
CA SER A 80 20.12 8.11 15.26
C SER A 80 21.31 7.95 14.31
N GLN A 81 22.23 7.03 14.63
CA GLN A 81 23.35 6.72 13.73
C GLN A 81 22.85 6.05 12.44
N THR A 82 21.85 5.18 12.54
CA THR A 82 21.22 4.56 11.36
C THR A 82 20.65 5.60 10.40
N ASP A 83 20.00 6.65 10.93
CA ASP A 83 19.46 7.73 10.11
C ASP A 83 20.59 8.57 9.50
N PHE A 84 21.63 8.86 10.28
CA PHE A 84 22.80 9.56 9.78
C PHE A 84 23.45 8.80 8.61
N ASP A 85 23.71 7.52 8.79
CA ASP A 85 24.35 6.69 7.77
C ASP A 85 23.47 6.55 6.51
N PHE A 86 22.15 6.44 6.68
CA PHE A 86 21.20 6.41 5.58
C PHE A 86 21.19 7.72 4.78
N VAL A 87 21.14 8.88 5.47
CA VAL A 87 21.20 10.20 4.80
C VAL A 87 22.52 10.33 4.02
N ARG A 88 23.63 9.98 4.64
CA ARG A 88 24.95 10.00 3.96
C ARG A 88 24.98 9.07 2.74
N LYS A 89 24.35 7.90 2.85
CA LYS A 89 24.27 6.93 1.75
C LYS A 89 23.51 7.49 0.55
N ILE A 90 22.30 8.01 0.74
CA ILE A 90 21.48 8.49 -0.39
C ILE A 90 22.13 9.69 -1.10
N ILE A 91 22.90 10.53 -0.36
CA ILE A 91 23.66 11.64 -0.94
C ILE A 91 24.89 11.13 -1.68
N ARG A 92 25.74 10.32 -1.04
CA ARG A 92 26.98 9.79 -1.61
C ARG A 92 26.74 8.96 -2.86
N ASP A 93 25.71 8.11 -2.84
CA ASP A 93 25.37 7.20 -3.92
C ASP A 93 24.51 7.89 -5.00
N ASN A 94 24.30 9.23 -4.90
CA ASN A 94 23.55 10.08 -5.83
C ASN A 94 22.14 9.56 -6.14
N LEU A 95 21.41 9.15 -5.08
CA LEU A 95 20.07 8.55 -5.21
C LEU A 95 18.93 9.58 -5.18
N ILE A 96 19.24 10.86 -4.94
CA ILE A 96 18.27 11.95 -4.83
C ILE A 96 18.11 12.61 -6.21
N PRO A 97 16.94 12.54 -6.87
CA PRO A 97 16.67 13.28 -8.09
C PRO A 97 16.82 14.79 -7.92
N SER A 98 17.20 15.49 -8.98
CA SER A 98 17.47 16.95 -8.93
C SER A 98 16.24 17.82 -8.58
N ASP A 99 15.05 17.28 -8.78
CA ASP A 99 13.76 17.91 -8.48
C ASP A 99 13.18 17.50 -7.11
N VAL A 100 13.93 16.70 -6.33
CA VAL A 100 13.54 16.25 -4.99
C VAL A 100 14.39 16.96 -3.94
N THR A 101 13.74 17.40 -2.87
CA THR A 101 14.37 18.01 -1.70
C THR A 101 14.24 17.04 -0.50
N ILE A 102 15.36 16.71 0.12
CA ILE A 102 15.35 15.91 1.35
C ILE A 102 15.20 16.81 2.56
N GLN A 103 14.46 16.35 3.55
CA GLN A 103 14.23 17.04 4.84
C GLN A 103 14.84 16.23 5.97
N ALA A 104 15.42 16.89 6.95
CA ALA A 104 15.91 16.24 8.17
C ALA A 104 15.48 17.01 9.41
N LEU A 105 14.93 16.25 10.39
CA LEU A 105 14.48 16.79 11.67
C LEU A 105 15.66 17.04 12.61
N THR A 106 15.57 18.09 13.42
CA THR A 106 16.49 18.35 14.53
C THR A 106 15.83 19.15 15.64
N GLN A 107 16.23 18.91 16.87
CA GLN A 107 15.86 19.79 17.99
C GLN A 107 16.65 21.11 17.93
N ALA A 108 16.09 22.15 18.52
CA ALA A 108 16.74 23.47 18.68
C ALA A 108 17.90 23.42 19.67
N ARG A 109 18.95 22.64 19.36
CA ARG A 109 20.21 22.50 20.13
C ARG A 109 21.41 22.58 19.20
N PRO A 110 22.48 23.32 19.56
CA PRO A 110 23.59 23.60 18.63
C PRO A 110 24.30 22.36 18.14
N GLU A 111 24.56 21.39 19.04
CA GLU A 111 25.24 20.14 18.71
C GLU A 111 24.40 19.23 17.76
N LEU A 112 23.07 19.23 17.93
CA LEU A 112 22.17 18.44 17.08
C LEU A 112 22.00 19.10 15.71
N ILE A 113 21.85 20.43 15.67
CA ILE A 113 21.77 21.19 14.42
C ILE A 113 23.05 20.98 13.61
N LYS A 114 24.23 21.13 14.27
CA LYS A 114 25.52 20.87 13.62
C LYS A 114 25.58 19.50 12.97
N ARG A 115 25.21 18.44 13.72
CA ARG A 115 25.24 17.07 13.23
C ARG A 115 24.26 16.84 12.07
N THR A 116 23.12 17.54 12.08
CA THR A 116 22.15 17.51 10.97
C THR A 116 22.76 18.10 9.70
N PHE A 117 23.47 19.22 9.78
CA PHE A 117 24.19 19.80 8.63
C PHE A 117 25.30 18.87 8.14
N GLU A 118 26.06 18.24 9.04
CA GLU A 118 27.07 17.24 8.68
C GLU A 118 26.45 16.03 7.94
N ALA A 119 25.24 15.61 8.32
CA ALA A 119 24.52 14.54 7.64
C ALA A 119 24.05 14.96 6.23
N LEU A 120 23.63 16.20 6.05
CA LEU A 120 23.09 16.74 4.80
C LEU A 120 24.15 17.31 3.85
N GLU A 121 25.43 17.39 4.26
CA GLU A 121 26.52 17.92 3.46
C GLU A 121 26.61 17.22 2.09
N GLY A 122 26.67 18.02 1.01
CA GLY A 122 26.72 17.54 -0.37
C GLY A 122 25.36 17.26 -1.01
N ALA A 123 24.25 17.47 -0.31
CA ALA A 123 22.94 17.51 -0.93
C ALA A 123 22.77 18.76 -1.80
N ASN A 124 22.13 18.64 -2.97
CA ASN A 124 21.86 19.81 -3.82
C ASN A 124 20.86 20.77 -3.18
N LYS A 125 19.79 20.22 -2.60
CA LYS A 125 18.72 20.94 -1.89
C LYS A 125 18.38 20.19 -0.62
N ALA A 126 18.19 20.90 0.48
CA ALA A 126 17.77 20.28 1.74
C ALA A 126 16.94 21.23 2.60
N ILE A 127 15.99 20.66 3.33
CA ILE A 127 15.20 21.33 4.37
C ILE A 127 15.78 20.91 5.74
N VAL A 128 16.14 21.90 6.55
CA VAL A 128 16.48 21.68 7.95
C VAL A 128 15.26 22.02 8.79
N HIS A 129 14.62 20.97 9.33
CA HIS A 129 13.40 21.08 10.11
C HIS A 129 13.73 21.14 11.60
N VAL A 130 13.60 22.32 12.19
CA VAL A 130 13.84 22.56 13.62
C VAL A 130 12.54 22.63 14.38
N TYR A 131 12.47 21.97 15.53
CA TYR A 131 11.32 22.05 16.42
C TYR A 131 11.71 22.30 17.87
N ASN A 132 10.80 22.92 18.60
CA ASN A 132 10.74 22.91 20.06
C ASN A 132 9.29 23.07 20.51
N SER A 133 8.97 22.46 21.65
CA SER A 133 7.59 22.48 22.16
C SER A 133 7.22 23.84 22.73
N THR A 134 6.04 24.33 22.37
CA THR A 134 5.53 25.67 22.73
C THR A 134 4.27 25.66 23.59
N SER A 135 3.61 24.49 23.75
CA SER A 135 2.33 24.39 24.44
C SER A 135 2.38 24.79 25.91
N THR A 136 1.25 25.27 26.43
CA THR A 136 1.07 25.67 27.83
C THR A 136 1.49 24.58 28.80
N VAL A 137 1.14 23.31 28.50
CA VAL A 137 1.43 22.18 29.37
C VAL A 137 2.91 21.87 29.40
N GLN A 138 3.57 21.84 28.22
CA GLN A 138 5.00 21.53 28.14
C GLN A 138 5.86 22.63 28.71
N ARG A 139 5.52 23.90 28.49
CA ARG A 139 6.20 25.03 29.16
C ARG A 139 6.21 24.86 30.67
N ARG A 140 5.04 24.54 31.25
CA ARG A 140 4.87 24.39 32.70
C ARG A 140 5.50 23.11 33.26
N VAL A 141 5.27 21.98 32.63
CA VAL A 141 5.58 20.65 33.20
C VAL A 141 6.95 20.14 32.80
N VAL A 142 7.32 20.30 31.52
CA VAL A 142 8.54 19.73 30.93
C VAL A 142 9.71 20.70 31.03
N PHE A 143 9.55 21.91 30.47
CA PHE A 143 10.62 22.90 30.43
C PHE A 143 10.74 23.71 31.74
N LYS A 144 9.63 23.84 32.47
CA LYS A 144 9.54 24.73 33.65
C LYS A 144 10.05 26.14 33.32
N SER A 145 9.63 26.64 32.17
CA SER A 145 10.07 27.91 31.57
C SER A 145 8.85 28.73 31.15
N ASP A 146 9.02 30.03 31.12
CA ASP A 146 8.04 30.98 30.60
C ASP A 146 8.07 31.09 29.06
N GLU A 147 7.24 31.95 28.51
CA GLU A 147 7.13 32.19 27.07
C GLU A 147 8.44 32.74 26.49
N GLU A 148 9.10 33.66 27.17
CA GLU A 148 10.38 34.24 26.73
C GLU A 148 11.49 33.19 26.67
N GLY A 149 11.60 32.31 27.67
CA GLY A 149 12.57 31.22 27.67
C GLY A 149 12.36 30.23 26.52
N ILE A 150 11.14 29.89 26.21
CA ILE A 150 10.81 28.98 25.09
C ILE A 150 11.03 29.66 23.73
N LYS A 151 10.64 30.95 23.58
CA LYS A 151 10.92 31.76 22.38
C LYS A 151 12.42 31.88 22.13
N LYS A 152 13.22 32.02 23.20
CA LYS A 152 14.68 32.05 23.11
C LYS A 152 15.25 30.76 22.54
N ILE A 153 14.71 29.57 22.91
CA ILE A 153 15.14 28.29 22.34
C ILE A 153 14.91 28.29 20.82
N ALA A 154 13.72 28.70 20.35
CA ALA A 154 13.40 28.80 18.95
C ALA A 154 14.31 29.74 18.17
N THR A 155 14.51 30.93 18.70
CA THR A 155 15.34 31.96 18.06
C THR A 155 16.84 31.61 18.06
N ASP A 156 17.34 30.97 19.09
CA ASP A 156 18.73 30.49 19.11
C ASP A 156 18.89 29.33 18.08
N GLY A 157 17.90 28.43 17.98
CA GLY A 157 17.87 27.43 16.93
C GLY A 157 17.95 28.03 15.51
N ALA A 158 17.13 29.04 15.23
CA ALA A 158 17.14 29.75 13.95
C ALA A 158 18.50 30.41 13.64
N LYS A 159 19.16 30.98 14.66
CA LYS A 159 20.52 31.57 14.49
C LYS A 159 21.55 30.52 14.09
N TRP A 160 21.55 29.34 14.76
CA TRP A 160 22.48 28.28 14.44
C TRP A 160 22.20 27.70 13.02
N VAL A 161 20.93 27.51 12.65
CA VAL A 161 20.61 27.07 11.28
C VAL A 161 21.13 28.07 10.26
N LYS A 162 20.93 29.35 10.48
CA LYS A 162 21.44 30.41 9.60
C LYS A 162 22.96 30.37 9.48
N GLU A 163 23.67 30.32 10.62
CA GLU A 163 25.14 30.23 10.68
C GLU A 163 25.65 29.02 9.88
N TYR A 164 25.07 27.85 10.11
CA TYR A 164 25.48 26.62 9.39
C TYR A 164 25.09 26.65 7.91
N SER A 165 23.94 27.21 7.54
CA SER A 165 23.55 27.36 6.12
C SER A 165 24.53 28.26 5.34
N GLU A 166 25.09 29.29 5.98
CA GLU A 166 26.12 30.13 5.40
C GLU A 166 27.47 29.40 5.29
N LYS A 167 27.79 28.52 6.25
CA LYS A 167 29.01 27.71 6.25
C LYS A 167 28.99 26.61 5.19
N TYR A 168 27.84 25.95 4.96
CA TYR A 168 27.64 24.91 3.98
C TYR A 168 26.95 25.46 2.73
N SER A 169 27.53 26.50 2.12
CA SER A 169 26.92 27.32 1.07
C SER A 169 26.68 26.64 -0.27
N GLU A 170 27.21 25.43 -0.47
CA GLU A 170 27.03 24.64 -1.72
C GLU A 170 25.64 24.02 -1.85
N THR A 171 24.87 23.93 -0.75
CA THR A 171 23.52 23.38 -0.71
C THR A 171 22.50 24.51 -0.71
N ASP A 172 21.43 24.34 -1.47
CA ASP A 172 20.26 25.24 -1.40
C ASP A 172 19.41 24.88 -0.18
N TRP A 173 19.55 25.69 0.87
CA TRP A 173 18.92 25.45 2.17
C TRP A 173 17.55 26.08 2.27
N THR A 174 16.57 25.32 2.68
CA THR A 174 15.29 25.80 3.20
C THR A 174 15.21 25.56 4.70
N PHE A 175 14.72 26.54 5.43
CA PHE A 175 14.49 26.44 6.86
C PHE A 175 13.03 26.14 7.14
N GLU A 176 12.78 25.11 7.95
CA GLU A 176 11.48 24.77 8.48
C GLU A 176 11.49 24.89 10.01
N TYR A 177 10.47 25.51 10.55
CA TYR A 177 10.26 25.61 11.99
C TYR A 177 8.89 25.08 12.40
N SER A 178 8.87 24.20 13.41
CA SER A 178 7.65 23.70 14.07
C SER A 178 7.57 24.20 15.51
N PRO A 179 6.57 25.02 15.87
CA PRO A 179 6.14 25.19 17.26
C PRO A 179 5.41 23.91 17.70
N GLU A 180 6.16 22.91 18.14
CA GLU A 180 5.60 21.59 18.48
C GLU A 180 4.47 21.69 19.50
N SER A 181 3.46 20.84 19.36
CA SER A 181 2.20 20.92 20.11
C SER A 181 1.45 22.24 19.87
N PHE A 182 1.46 22.71 18.63
CA PHE A 182 0.81 23.96 18.21
C PHE A 182 -0.66 24.03 18.65
N THR A 183 -1.42 22.94 18.51
CA THR A 183 -2.84 22.90 18.91
C THR A 183 -3.08 23.15 20.41
N GLY A 184 -2.06 22.98 21.24
CA GLY A 184 -2.07 23.28 22.68
C GLY A 184 -1.36 24.59 23.05
N THR A 185 -0.99 25.41 22.06
CA THR A 185 -0.30 26.70 22.22
C THR A 185 -1.29 27.85 22.00
N GLU A 186 -1.16 28.92 22.76
CA GLU A 186 -1.93 30.14 22.55
C GLU A 186 -1.57 30.77 21.19
N LEU A 187 -2.57 31.04 20.35
CA LEU A 187 -2.34 31.55 18.99
C LEU A 187 -1.50 32.84 18.91
N PRO A 188 -1.73 33.85 19.78
CA PRO A 188 -0.90 35.04 19.80
C PRO A 188 0.59 34.71 20.08
N TYR A 189 0.84 33.77 21.00
CA TYR A 189 2.18 33.34 21.31
C TYR A 189 2.81 32.51 20.18
N ALA A 190 2.05 31.62 19.54
CA ALA A 190 2.51 30.86 18.38
C ALA A 190 2.97 31.80 17.24
N VAL A 191 2.19 32.84 16.93
CA VAL A 191 2.57 33.86 15.94
C VAL A 191 3.82 34.62 16.37
N GLU A 192 3.90 35.00 17.63
CA GLU A 192 5.07 35.74 18.16
C GLU A 192 6.36 34.93 17.97
N VAL A 193 6.36 33.66 18.34
CA VAL A 193 7.52 32.77 18.17
C VAL A 193 7.88 32.59 16.70
N CYS A 194 6.89 32.30 15.84
CA CYS A 194 7.12 32.12 14.41
C CYS A 194 7.67 33.38 13.74
N ASN A 195 7.13 34.56 14.08
CA ASN A 195 7.63 35.82 13.56
C ASN A 195 9.08 36.10 14.06
N ALA A 196 9.40 35.83 15.33
CA ALA A 196 10.75 35.99 15.87
C ALA A 196 11.77 35.06 15.17
N VAL A 197 11.40 33.86 14.82
CA VAL A 197 12.21 32.93 14.02
C VAL A 197 12.42 33.48 12.60
N ASN A 198 11.37 33.98 11.97
CA ASN A 198 11.43 34.57 10.62
C ASN A 198 12.27 35.87 10.58
N GLU A 199 12.27 36.69 11.63
CA GLU A 199 13.14 37.85 11.72
C GLU A 199 14.63 37.50 11.64
N ILE A 200 15.00 36.29 12.08
CA ILE A 200 16.39 35.81 12.03
C ILE A 200 16.69 35.24 10.66
N TRP A 201 15.82 34.34 10.14
CA TRP A 201 16.01 33.69 8.84
C TRP A 201 15.88 34.69 7.70
N LYS A 202 14.93 35.61 7.78
CA LYS A 202 14.60 36.63 6.79
C LYS A 202 14.14 36.08 5.46
N PRO A 203 12.99 35.39 5.45
CA PRO A 203 12.44 34.83 4.22
C PRO A 203 12.10 35.94 3.20
N ASN A 204 12.19 35.56 1.92
CA ASN A 204 11.81 36.42 0.80
C ASN A 204 11.12 35.57 -0.28
N LYS A 205 10.75 36.16 -1.41
CA LYS A 205 10.03 35.46 -2.48
C LYS A 205 10.78 34.26 -3.05
N ASP A 206 12.10 34.35 -3.14
CA ASP A 206 12.97 33.31 -3.73
C ASP A 206 13.41 32.27 -2.69
N LYS A 207 13.40 32.65 -1.40
CA LYS A 207 13.82 31.81 -0.29
C LYS A 207 12.80 31.89 0.84
N LYS A 208 11.71 31.13 0.71
CA LYS A 208 10.65 31.08 1.70
C LYS A 208 11.08 30.30 2.96
N THR A 209 10.40 30.55 4.07
CA THR A 209 10.46 29.71 5.28
C THR A 209 9.24 28.81 5.30
N ILE A 210 9.40 27.58 5.77
CA ILE A 210 8.28 26.71 6.10
C ILE A 210 7.95 26.90 7.59
N ILE A 211 6.72 27.28 7.88
CA ILE A 211 6.16 27.26 9.23
C ILE A 211 5.18 26.09 9.29
N ASN A 212 5.59 25.05 9.98
CA ASN A 212 4.80 23.83 10.13
C ASN A 212 4.01 23.87 11.44
N LEU A 213 2.71 23.72 11.34
CA LEU A 213 1.75 23.89 12.45
C LEU A 213 1.17 22.53 12.88
N PRO A 214 1.92 21.74 13.69
CA PRO A 214 1.53 20.36 13.94
C PRO A 214 0.38 20.25 14.94
N ALA A 215 -0.64 19.47 14.58
CA ALA A 215 -1.53 18.88 15.55
C ALA A 215 -0.83 17.65 16.15
N THR A 216 0.25 17.88 16.92
CA THR A 216 1.07 16.86 17.57
C THR A 216 0.20 15.89 18.39
N VAL A 217 -0.87 16.41 18.97
CA VAL A 217 -2.03 15.66 19.46
C VAL A 217 -3.27 16.32 18.88
N GLU A 218 -4.16 15.52 18.33
CA GLU A 218 -5.44 16.00 17.82
C GLU A 218 -6.38 16.33 18.99
N MET A 219 -6.33 17.59 19.45
CA MET A 219 -7.00 18.02 20.69
C MET A 219 -8.47 18.42 20.51
N ALA A 220 -8.87 18.80 19.29
CA ALA A 220 -10.19 19.35 19.01
C ALA A 220 -10.77 18.79 17.70
N SER A 221 -12.01 19.16 17.38
CA SER A 221 -12.63 18.83 16.10
C SER A 221 -11.95 19.56 14.92
N PRO A 222 -12.05 19.03 13.70
CA PRO A 222 -11.37 19.56 12.51
C PRO A 222 -11.62 21.05 12.23
N ASN A 223 -12.84 21.53 12.48
CA ASN A 223 -13.18 22.94 12.31
C ASN A 223 -12.41 23.89 13.23
N ILE A 224 -12.05 23.44 14.42
CA ILE A 224 -11.22 24.24 15.35
C ILE A 224 -9.79 24.35 14.81
N TYR A 225 -9.24 23.25 14.27
CA TYR A 225 -7.92 23.28 13.65
C TYR A 225 -7.91 24.21 12.43
N ALA A 226 -8.94 24.13 11.57
CA ALA A 226 -9.09 25.05 10.44
C ALA A 226 -9.15 26.53 10.88
N ASP A 227 -9.91 26.83 11.95
CA ASP A 227 -9.95 28.19 12.52
C ASP A 227 -8.57 28.61 13.03
N GLN A 228 -7.79 27.71 13.65
CA GLN A 228 -6.41 28.00 14.08
C GLN A 228 -5.51 28.33 12.89
N ILE A 229 -5.61 27.53 11.81
CA ILE A 229 -4.81 27.75 10.60
C ILE A 229 -5.16 29.06 9.90
N GLU A 230 -6.45 29.35 9.69
CA GLU A 230 -6.87 30.61 9.09
C GLU A 230 -6.43 31.82 9.95
N TRP A 231 -6.54 31.69 11.28
CA TRP A 231 -6.07 32.72 12.20
C TRP A 231 -4.55 32.93 12.09
N MET A 232 -3.74 31.87 12.04
CA MET A 232 -2.31 31.96 11.81
C MET A 232 -1.98 32.61 10.47
N CYS A 233 -2.60 32.17 9.39
CA CYS A 233 -2.39 32.75 8.05
C CYS A 233 -2.67 34.26 7.99
N ARG A 234 -3.66 34.73 8.77
CA ARG A 234 -4.00 36.17 8.83
C ARG A 234 -3.04 37.00 9.69
N ASN A 235 -2.33 36.39 10.66
CA ASN A 235 -1.54 37.12 11.65
C ASN A 235 0.00 36.92 11.49
N LEU A 236 0.44 35.94 10.70
CA LEU A 236 1.86 35.80 10.34
C LEU A 236 2.31 37.00 9.49
N GLN A 237 3.43 37.61 9.87
CA GLN A 237 4.03 38.73 9.13
C GLN A 237 4.66 38.20 7.83
N ASN A 238 4.49 38.96 6.74
CA ASN A 238 5.01 38.62 5.41
C ASN A 238 4.58 37.23 4.96
N ARG A 239 3.28 36.92 5.13
CA ARG A 239 2.66 35.60 4.82
C ARG A 239 3.04 35.07 3.42
N GLU A 240 3.20 35.96 2.45
CA GLU A 240 3.56 35.64 1.07
C GLU A 240 4.96 35.00 0.93
N ASN A 241 5.83 35.20 1.91
CA ASN A 241 7.17 34.62 1.97
C ASN A 241 7.25 33.38 2.88
N ILE A 242 6.09 32.87 3.32
CA ILE A 242 5.98 31.73 4.23
C ILE A 242 5.17 30.64 3.54
N ILE A 243 5.65 29.41 3.63
CA ILE A 243 4.88 28.19 3.33
C ILE A 243 4.30 27.71 4.65
N VAL A 244 2.97 27.75 4.79
CA VAL A 244 2.28 27.17 5.95
C VAL A 244 2.07 25.69 5.70
N SER A 245 2.69 24.86 6.53
CA SER A 245 2.63 23.40 6.46
C SER A 245 1.74 22.85 7.59
N LEU A 246 1.05 21.76 7.30
CA LEU A 246 0.22 21.02 8.25
C LEU A 246 0.88 19.67 8.56
N HIS A 247 0.86 19.27 9.83
CA HIS A 247 1.34 17.98 10.28
C HIS A 247 0.38 17.39 11.33
N PRO A 248 -0.80 16.90 10.93
CA PRO A 248 -1.76 16.37 11.88
C PRO A 248 -1.50 14.91 12.21
N HIS A 249 -1.65 14.56 13.51
CA HIS A 249 -1.87 13.18 13.95
C HIS A 249 -3.35 12.85 13.98
N ASN A 250 -3.67 11.56 14.14
CA ASN A 250 -5.01 11.00 13.97
C ASN A 250 -5.64 10.52 15.30
N ASP A 251 -5.33 11.18 16.42
CA ASP A 251 -5.75 10.74 17.76
C ASP A 251 -7.27 10.63 17.94
N ARG A 252 -8.04 11.41 17.19
CA ARG A 252 -9.50 11.41 17.19
C ARG A 252 -10.11 10.71 15.98
N GLY A 253 -9.28 10.20 15.05
CA GLY A 253 -9.73 9.60 13.80
C GLY A 253 -10.21 10.63 12.76
N THR A 254 -9.81 11.90 12.88
CA THR A 254 -10.29 12.98 12.01
C THR A 254 -9.16 13.75 11.30
N ALA A 255 -7.93 13.22 11.27
CA ALA A 255 -6.78 13.90 10.69
C ALA A 255 -6.97 14.25 9.21
N VAL A 256 -7.59 13.37 8.40
CA VAL A 256 -7.90 13.67 6.99
C VAL A 256 -8.80 14.89 6.88
N ALA A 257 -9.92 14.91 7.59
CA ALA A 257 -10.83 16.04 7.59
C ALA A 257 -10.17 17.32 8.12
N ALA A 258 -9.36 17.22 9.18
CA ALA A 258 -8.64 18.37 9.73
C ALA A 258 -7.66 18.96 8.71
N THR A 259 -7.01 18.11 7.92
CA THR A 259 -6.06 18.52 6.88
C THR A 259 -6.77 19.19 5.71
N GLU A 260 -7.82 18.57 5.18
CA GLU A 260 -8.63 19.17 4.09
C GLU A 260 -9.14 20.57 4.48
N LEU A 261 -9.74 20.69 5.67
CA LEU A 261 -10.20 21.97 6.17
C LEU A 261 -9.06 22.97 6.43
N GLY A 262 -7.87 22.48 6.84
CA GLY A 262 -6.68 23.29 7.03
C GLY A 262 -6.13 23.85 5.71
N VAL A 263 -6.19 23.09 4.62
CA VAL A 263 -5.86 23.58 3.26
C VAL A 263 -6.86 24.64 2.82
N MET A 264 -8.17 24.39 2.99
CA MET A 264 -9.20 25.40 2.75
C MET A 264 -8.98 26.68 3.59
N ALA A 265 -8.40 26.55 4.78
CA ALA A 265 -8.07 27.65 5.67
C ALA A 265 -6.80 28.42 5.27
N GLY A 266 -6.08 27.96 4.25
CA GLY A 266 -4.95 28.69 3.65
C GLY A 266 -3.57 28.07 3.88
N ALA A 267 -3.50 26.79 4.25
CA ALA A 267 -2.23 26.07 4.25
C ALA A 267 -1.76 25.75 2.82
N ASP A 268 -0.45 25.71 2.63
CA ASP A 268 0.20 25.52 1.32
C ASP A 268 0.81 24.12 1.16
N ARG A 269 1.06 23.40 2.27
CA ARG A 269 1.84 22.17 2.31
C ARG A 269 1.29 21.20 3.37
N ILE A 270 1.47 19.91 3.13
CA ILE A 270 1.05 18.84 4.03
C ILE A 270 2.20 17.88 4.29
N GLU A 271 2.42 17.53 5.55
CA GLU A 271 3.26 16.42 5.98
C GLU A 271 2.37 15.26 6.47
N GLY A 272 2.71 14.04 6.07
CA GLY A 272 2.00 12.85 6.48
C GLY A 272 2.71 11.58 6.04
N THR A 273 2.03 10.45 6.14
CA THR A 273 2.59 9.14 5.78
C THR A 273 1.67 8.37 4.86
N LEU A 274 2.23 7.41 4.14
CA LEU A 274 1.44 6.44 3.40
C LEU A 274 0.61 5.60 4.38
N PHE A 275 -0.68 5.49 4.09
CA PHE A 275 -1.66 4.73 4.89
C PHE A 275 -1.75 5.15 6.37
N GLY A 276 -1.28 6.34 6.70
CA GLY A 276 -1.44 6.94 8.03
C GLY A 276 -0.60 6.31 9.14
N ASN A 277 0.54 5.66 8.81
CA ASN A 277 1.44 5.11 9.83
C ASN A 277 2.09 6.23 10.66
N GLY A 278 2.31 6.00 11.96
CA GLY A 278 2.97 6.96 12.84
C GLY A 278 2.67 6.75 14.31
N GLU A 279 3.11 7.71 15.12
CA GLU A 279 2.95 7.68 16.57
C GLU A 279 1.48 7.55 17.02
N ARG A 280 1.25 6.78 18.07
CA ARG A 280 -0.07 6.53 18.69
C ARG A 280 -1.07 5.94 17.70
N THR A 281 -1.91 6.80 17.10
CA THR A 281 -2.94 6.45 16.10
C THR A 281 -2.51 6.75 14.66
N GLY A 282 -1.29 7.23 14.50
CA GLY A 282 -0.70 7.54 13.21
C GLY A 282 -0.75 9.02 12.83
N ASN A 283 -0.14 9.33 11.71
CA ASN A 283 -0.16 10.62 11.02
C ASN A 283 -1.38 10.70 10.10
N VAL A 284 -1.59 11.87 9.50
CA VAL A 284 -2.57 11.96 8.41
C VAL A 284 -2.16 11.06 7.25
N ASP A 285 -3.13 10.39 6.68
CA ASP A 285 -2.95 9.47 5.56
C ASP A 285 -2.91 10.22 4.23
N LEU A 286 -1.73 10.25 3.61
CA LEU A 286 -1.49 10.94 2.34
C LEU A 286 -2.19 10.25 1.15
N VAL A 287 -2.36 8.92 1.20
CA VAL A 287 -3.08 8.16 0.15
C VAL A 287 -4.54 8.59 0.12
N THR A 288 -5.18 8.61 1.29
CA THR A 288 -6.59 9.05 1.39
C THR A 288 -6.76 10.50 0.97
N LEU A 289 -5.88 11.41 1.41
CA LEU A 289 -5.95 12.83 1.03
C LEU A 289 -5.80 13.04 -0.48
N ALA A 290 -4.80 12.43 -1.10
CA ALA A 290 -4.55 12.56 -2.53
C ALA A 290 -5.72 12.03 -3.37
N LEU A 291 -6.27 10.87 -3.00
CA LEU A 291 -7.41 10.28 -3.72
C LEU A 291 -8.73 11.01 -3.44
N ASN A 292 -8.90 11.63 -2.26
CA ASN A 292 -10.01 12.54 -2.01
C ASN A 292 -9.96 13.74 -2.96
N MET A 293 -8.78 14.35 -3.17
CA MET A 293 -8.61 15.45 -4.13
C MET A 293 -8.89 14.98 -5.56
N LEU A 294 -8.34 13.83 -5.96
CA LEU A 294 -8.58 13.26 -7.29
C LEU A 294 -10.07 13.08 -7.58
N THR A 295 -10.85 12.56 -6.62
CA THR A 295 -12.30 12.37 -6.76
C THR A 295 -13.11 13.67 -6.77
N GLN A 296 -12.49 14.80 -6.47
CA GLN A 296 -13.05 16.15 -6.62
C GLN A 296 -12.51 16.88 -7.87
N GLY A 297 -11.77 16.18 -8.74
CA GLY A 297 -11.25 16.74 -9.99
C GLY A 297 -9.96 17.54 -9.83
N VAL A 298 -9.27 17.40 -8.69
CA VAL A 298 -7.97 18.04 -8.43
C VAL A 298 -6.86 16.99 -8.57
N ASP A 299 -5.95 17.19 -9.52
CA ASP A 299 -4.78 16.33 -9.68
C ASP A 299 -3.84 16.48 -8.47
N PRO A 300 -3.62 15.43 -7.66
CA PRO A 300 -2.73 15.50 -6.52
C PRO A 300 -1.25 15.53 -6.89
N HIS A 301 -0.88 15.31 -8.16
CA HIS A 301 0.50 15.14 -8.65
C HIS A 301 1.26 14.01 -7.96
N LEU A 302 0.54 13.02 -7.40
CA LEU A 302 1.05 11.78 -6.84
C LEU A 302 0.40 10.60 -7.57
N ASP A 303 1.20 9.62 -7.96
CA ASP A 303 0.74 8.47 -8.73
C ASP A 303 0.33 7.30 -7.81
N PHE A 304 -0.98 7.13 -7.65
CA PHE A 304 -1.60 5.98 -6.99
C PHE A 304 -2.38 5.09 -7.99
N SER A 305 -2.08 5.22 -9.29
CA SER A 305 -2.78 4.46 -10.35
C SER A 305 -2.62 2.94 -10.24
N ASN A 306 -1.66 2.47 -9.47
CA ASN A 306 -1.50 1.06 -9.12
C ASN A 306 -1.27 0.89 -7.61
N ILE A 307 -2.34 0.96 -6.84
CA ILE A 307 -2.27 1.03 -5.37
C ILE A 307 -1.79 -0.26 -4.69
N ASN A 308 -2.01 -1.43 -5.31
CA ASN A 308 -1.67 -2.72 -4.69
C ASN A 308 -0.16 -2.92 -4.45
N PRO A 309 0.74 -2.70 -5.43
CA PRO A 309 2.18 -2.73 -5.19
C PRO A 309 2.64 -1.72 -4.14
N ILE A 310 2.08 -0.50 -4.17
CA ILE A 310 2.40 0.56 -3.19
C ILE A 310 2.03 0.09 -1.78
N MET A 311 0.83 -0.46 -1.60
CA MET A 311 0.38 -0.99 -0.32
C MET A 311 1.28 -2.11 0.19
N ARG A 312 1.61 -3.11 -0.66
CA ARG A 312 2.47 -4.25 -0.28
C ARG A 312 3.88 -3.80 0.10
N GLU A 313 4.44 -2.85 -0.63
CA GLU A 313 5.76 -2.32 -0.32
C GLU A 313 5.77 -1.53 0.99
N ALA A 314 4.73 -0.72 1.24
CA ALA A 314 4.56 -0.03 2.52
C ALA A 314 4.38 -1.02 3.68
N GLU A 315 3.56 -2.07 3.52
CA GLU A 315 3.40 -3.14 4.51
C GLU A 315 4.72 -3.87 4.80
N TYR A 316 5.50 -4.16 3.76
CA TYR A 316 6.81 -4.78 3.91
C TYR A 316 7.78 -3.86 4.68
N CYS A 317 7.83 -2.58 4.34
CA CYS A 317 8.72 -1.64 5.01
C CYS A 317 8.31 -1.39 6.46
N ASN A 318 7.03 -1.22 6.73
CA ASN A 318 6.49 -0.92 8.05
C ASN A 318 6.33 -2.15 8.93
N GLN A 319 6.28 -3.36 8.36
CA GLN A 319 5.91 -4.61 9.05
C GLN A 319 4.55 -4.52 9.75
N LEU A 320 3.64 -3.74 9.20
CA LEU A 320 2.28 -3.54 9.67
C LEU A 320 1.30 -3.65 8.49
N PRO A 321 0.17 -4.38 8.64
CA PRO A 321 -0.81 -4.51 7.58
C PRO A 321 -1.64 -3.23 7.43
N VAL A 322 -2.01 -2.90 6.20
CA VAL A 322 -3.01 -1.88 5.90
C VAL A 322 -4.39 -2.45 6.22
N HIS A 323 -5.24 -1.65 6.86
CA HIS A 323 -6.55 -2.12 7.29
C HIS A 323 -7.42 -2.53 6.08
N PRO A 324 -8.14 -3.68 6.11
CA PRO A 324 -8.94 -4.15 4.97
C PRO A 324 -10.06 -3.19 4.52
N ARG A 325 -10.44 -2.23 5.34
CA ARG A 325 -11.39 -1.15 5.02
C ARG A 325 -10.71 0.22 4.94
N HIS A 326 -9.41 0.24 4.69
CA HIS A 326 -8.70 1.50 4.43
C HIS A 326 -9.29 2.17 3.18
N PRO A 327 -9.60 3.48 3.22
CA PRO A 327 -10.14 4.18 2.06
C PRO A 327 -9.30 3.93 0.80
N TYR A 328 -9.95 3.61 -0.32
CA TYR A 328 -9.37 3.31 -1.64
C TYR A 328 -8.42 2.11 -1.70
N ALA A 329 -7.67 1.80 -0.65
CA ALA A 329 -6.62 0.78 -0.66
C ALA A 329 -7.07 -0.58 -0.09
N GLY A 330 -7.94 -0.60 0.89
CA GLY A 330 -8.34 -1.82 1.59
C GLY A 330 -8.99 -2.87 0.69
N ASP A 331 -8.80 -4.15 0.99
CA ASP A 331 -9.31 -5.26 0.18
C ASP A 331 -10.83 -5.28 0.04
N LEU A 332 -11.55 -4.62 0.95
CA LEU A 332 -13.01 -4.62 1.02
C LEU A 332 -13.69 -3.41 0.38
N VAL A 333 -12.92 -2.39 -0.04
CA VAL A 333 -13.51 -1.09 -0.41
C VAL A 333 -14.26 -1.12 -1.74
N PHE A 334 -13.90 -2.04 -2.66
CA PHE A 334 -14.58 -2.22 -3.93
C PHE A 334 -15.51 -3.43 -3.96
N THR A 335 -15.91 -3.94 -2.79
CA THR A 335 -16.79 -5.09 -2.64
C THR A 335 -18.18 -4.64 -2.18
N ALA A 336 -19.21 -5.05 -2.89
CA ALA A 336 -20.58 -4.91 -2.44
C ALA A 336 -21.15 -6.27 -2.01
N PHE A 337 -21.65 -6.36 -0.78
CA PHE A 337 -22.25 -7.59 -0.22
C PHE A 337 -23.76 -7.64 -0.42
N SER A 338 -24.43 -6.49 -0.58
CA SER A 338 -25.86 -6.40 -0.83
C SER A 338 -26.19 -6.62 -2.30
N GLY A 339 -27.12 -7.52 -2.61
CA GLY A 339 -27.57 -7.78 -3.97
C GLY A 339 -28.14 -6.54 -4.68
N SER A 340 -28.81 -5.65 -3.94
CA SER A 340 -29.31 -4.37 -4.50
C SER A 340 -28.19 -3.42 -4.87
N HIS A 341 -27.09 -3.39 -4.10
CA HIS A 341 -25.91 -2.57 -4.42
C HIS A 341 -25.20 -3.13 -5.65
N GLN A 342 -25.03 -4.45 -5.75
CA GLN A 342 -24.41 -5.11 -6.91
C GLN A 342 -25.19 -4.83 -8.20
N ASP A 343 -26.53 -4.91 -8.15
CA ASP A 343 -27.39 -4.59 -9.30
C ASP A 343 -27.26 -3.12 -9.72
N ALA A 344 -27.23 -2.19 -8.76
CA ALA A 344 -27.07 -0.76 -9.02
C ALA A 344 -25.71 -0.44 -9.65
N ILE A 345 -24.60 -1.02 -9.11
CA ILE A 345 -23.25 -0.86 -9.68
C ILE A 345 -23.21 -1.40 -11.11
N LYS A 346 -23.77 -2.59 -11.35
CA LYS A 346 -23.81 -3.18 -12.69
C LYS A 346 -24.54 -2.29 -13.69
N LYS A 347 -25.68 -1.72 -13.30
CA LYS A 347 -26.45 -0.77 -14.11
C LYS A 347 -25.66 0.51 -14.39
N GLY A 348 -25.03 1.11 -13.36
CA GLY A 348 -24.19 2.29 -13.52
C GLY A 348 -23.01 2.08 -14.47
N LEU A 349 -22.29 0.96 -14.33
CA LEU A 349 -21.20 0.59 -15.24
C LEU A 349 -21.68 0.33 -16.68
N SER A 350 -22.90 -0.19 -16.85
CA SER A 350 -23.49 -0.38 -18.18
C SER A 350 -23.88 0.95 -18.82
N GLU A 351 -24.45 1.88 -18.05
CA GLU A 351 -24.85 3.20 -18.53
C GLU A 351 -23.65 4.03 -18.99
N LEU A 352 -22.58 4.08 -18.21
CA LEU A 352 -21.33 4.74 -18.60
C LEU A 352 -20.76 4.23 -19.94
N ARG A 353 -20.85 2.92 -20.20
CA ARG A 353 -20.42 2.36 -21.48
C ARG A 353 -21.31 2.79 -22.65
N ASN A 354 -22.60 2.96 -22.41
CA ASN A 354 -23.58 3.28 -23.44
C ASN A 354 -23.59 4.78 -23.79
N THR A 355 -23.41 5.65 -22.79
CA THR A 355 -23.44 7.09 -22.96
C THR A 355 -22.10 7.68 -23.38
N ASN A 356 -21.01 6.94 -23.19
CA ASN A 356 -19.64 7.44 -23.42
C ASN A 356 -19.34 8.75 -22.65
N GLU A 357 -19.97 8.91 -21.49
CA GLU A 357 -19.76 10.06 -20.61
C GLU A 357 -18.37 9.97 -19.94
N ALA A 358 -17.72 11.14 -19.83
CA ALA A 358 -16.39 11.24 -19.23
C ALA A 358 -16.44 11.36 -17.69
N ILE A 359 -17.60 11.71 -17.13
CA ILE A 359 -17.76 11.90 -15.68
C ILE A 359 -18.16 10.59 -15.02
N TRP A 360 -17.47 10.26 -13.92
CA TRP A 360 -17.74 9.06 -13.14
C TRP A 360 -19.00 9.22 -12.29
N GLU A 361 -20.05 8.48 -12.61
CA GLU A 361 -21.34 8.47 -11.90
C GLU A 361 -21.85 7.05 -11.67
N VAL A 362 -21.07 6.22 -10.96
CA VAL A 362 -21.48 4.85 -10.63
C VAL A 362 -21.97 4.79 -9.18
N PRO A 363 -23.21 4.31 -8.93
CA PRO A 363 -23.72 4.16 -7.58
C PRO A 363 -22.79 3.34 -6.69
N TYR A 364 -22.59 3.77 -5.43
CA TYR A 364 -21.77 3.11 -4.41
C TYR A 364 -20.26 3.02 -4.69
N LEU A 365 -19.76 3.51 -5.82
CA LEU A 365 -18.33 3.59 -6.13
C LEU A 365 -17.91 5.05 -6.25
N PRO A 366 -17.29 5.63 -5.22
CA PRO A 366 -16.88 7.04 -5.22
C PRO A 366 -15.72 7.35 -6.18
N ILE A 367 -15.03 6.33 -6.66
CA ILE A 367 -13.91 6.40 -7.62
C ILE A 367 -14.04 5.26 -8.63
N ASP A 368 -13.56 5.44 -9.86
CA ASP A 368 -13.36 4.31 -10.77
C ASP A 368 -12.23 3.43 -10.19
N PRO A 369 -12.50 2.15 -9.88
CA PRO A 369 -11.46 1.26 -9.40
C PRO A 369 -10.23 1.17 -10.32
N LYS A 370 -10.39 1.43 -11.61
CA LYS A 370 -9.30 1.42 -12.60
C LYS A 370 -8.29 2.53 -12.36
N ASP A 371 -8.72 3.67 -11.81
CA ASP A 371 -7.83 4.80 -11.52
C ASP A 371 -6.82 4.49 -10.41
N VAL A 372 -7.06 3.42 -9.65
CA VAL A 372 -6.15 2.88 -8.64
C VAL A 372 -5.63 1.47 -8.98
N GLY A 373 -5.72 1.07 -10.26
CA GLY A 373 -5.24 -0.22 -10.75
C GLY A 373 -6.04 -1.42 -10.24
N ARG A 374 -7.32 -1.21 -9.89
CA ARG A 374 -8.22 -2.26 -9.43
C ARG A 374 -9.41 -2.46 -10.36
N SER A 375 -10.21 -3.48 -10.11
CA SER A 375 -11.51 -3.66 -10.73
C SER A 375 -12.56 -3.95 -9.66
N TYR A 376 -13.81 -3.62 -9.95
CA TYR A 376 -14.92 -4.00 -9.07
C TYR A 376 -15.04 -5.52 -8.92
N GLU A 377 -14.62 -6.29 -9.93
CA GLU A 377 -14.62 -7.75 -9.92
C GLU A 377 -13.41 -8.35 -9.19
N ALA A 378 -12.38 -7.56 -8.92
CA ALA A 378 -11.12 -8.02 -8.32
C ALA A 378 -11.21 -8.33 -6.82
N VAL A 379 -12.30 -7.99 -6.17
CA VAL A 379 -12.49 -8.23 -4.73
C VAL A 379 -13.71 -9.11 -4.51
N ILE A 380 -13.74 -10.29 -5.12
CA ILE A 380 -14.72 -11.30 -4.79
C ILE A 380 -14.20 -12.08 -3.58
N ARG A 381 -14.71 -11.77 -2.41
CA ARG A 381 -14.56 -12.65 -1.26
C ARG A 381 -15.39 -13.89 -1.46
N ILE A 382 -14.78 -15.04 -1.27
CA ILE A 382 -15.43 -16.32 -1.41
C ILE A 382 -15.97 -16.72 -0.04
N ASN A 383 -17.25 -16.50 0.13
CA ASN A 383 -18.05 -17.12 1.18
C ASN A 383 -19.03 -18.12 0.55
N SER A 384 -19.83 -18.83 1.33
CA SER A 384 -20.84 -19.78 0.86
C SER A 384 -21.85 -19.21 -0.16
N GLN A 385 -21.90 -17.88 -0.32
CA GLN A 385 -22.76 -17.16 -1.28
C GLN A 385 -21.98 -16.57 -2.47
N SER A 386 -20.65 -16.73 -2.52
CA SER A 386 -19.80 -16.20 -3.59
C SER A 386 -19.86 -17.11 -4.81
N GLY A 387 -20.19 -16.55 -5.95
CA GLY A 387 -20.31 -17.29 -7.20
C GLY A 387 -18.98 -17.87 -7.73
N LYS A 388 -19.10 -18.80 -8.67
CA LYS A 388 -18.03 -19.62 -9.28
C LYS A 388 -16.85 -18.87 -9.89
N GLY A 389 -16.96 -17.55 -10.14
CA GLY A 389 -15.91 -16.75 -10.79
C GLY A 389 -14.79 -16.29 -9.88
N GLY A 390 -15.03 -16.17 -8.57
CA GLY A 390 -14.07 -15.59 -7.65
C GLY A 390 -12.85 -16.46 -7.34
N VAL A 391 -13.07 -17.77 -7.17
CA VAL A 391 -12.01 -18.76 -6.93
C VAL A 391 -11.04 -18.81 -8.13
N ALA A 392 -11.60 -18.88 -9.33
CA ALA A 392 -10.83 -18.96 -10.57
C ALA A 392 -9.98 -17.69 -10.78
N TYR A 393 -10.57 -16.53 -10.52
CA TYR A 393 -9.87 -15.25 -10.65
C TYR A 393 -8.67 -15.12 -9.70
N LEU A 394 -8.82 -15.53 -8.43
CA LEU A 394 -7.70 -15.47 -7.47
C LEU A 394 -6.55 -16.39 -7.89
N LEU A 395 -6.85 -17.60 -8.34
CA LEU A 395 -5.82 -18.53 -8.82
C LEU A 395 -5.16 -18.05 -10.11
N GLU A 396 -5.88 -17.40 -11.00
CA GLU A 396 -5.31 -16.79 -12.20
C GLU A 396 -4.39 -15.62 -11.86
N LYS A 397 -4.86 -14.71 -11.02
CA LYS A 397 -4.13 -13.50 -10.64
C LYS A 397 -2.88 -13.77 -9.81
N ASP A 398 -3.01 -14.63 -8.78
CA ASP A 398 -1.95 -14.80 -7.78
C ASP A 398 -0.99 -15.95 -8.15
N HIS A 399 -1.45 -16.91 -8.98
CA HIS A 399 -0.68 -18.10 -9.35
C HIS A 399 -0.58 -18.33 -10.86
N GLY A 400 -1.13 -17.43 -11.69
CA GLY A 400 -1.06 -17.52 -13.14
C GLY A 400 -1.86 -18.68 -13.73
N LEU A 401 -2.88 -19.23 -13.01
CA LEU A 401 -3.63 -20.40 -13.43
C LEU A 401 -4.87 -20.03 -14.24
N SER A 402 -4.75 -19.99 -15.56
CA SER A 402 -5.91 -19.81 -16.46
C SER A 402 -6.65 -21.14 -16.67
N MET A 403 -7.52 -21.46 -15.73
CA MET A 403 -8.23 -22.73 -15.69
C MET A 403 -9.36 -22.82 -16.73
N PRO A 404 -9.57 -23.99 -17.37
CA PRO A 404 -10.74 -24.26 -18.18
C PRO A 404 -12.06 -24.08 -17.40
N ARG A 405 -13.11 -23.60 -18.08
CA ARG A 405 -14.40 -23.28 -17.43
C ARG A 405 -15.01 -24.42 -16.60
N ARG A 406 -14.87 -25.65 -17.07
CA ARG A 406 -15.40 -26.82 -16.35
C ARG A 406 -14.60 -27.12 -15.07
N LEU A 407 -13.27 -26.97 -15.12
CA LEU A 407 -12.40 -27.07 -13.94
C LEU A 407 -12.71 -25.97 -12.91
N GLN A 408 -12.98 -24.73 -13.37
CA GLN A 408 -13.41 -23.64 -12.48
C GLN A 408 -14.67 -24.02 -11.71
N ILE A 409 -15.62 -24.68 -12.39
CA ILE A 409 -16.88 -25.15 -11.79
C ILE A 409 -16.61 -26.24 -10.77
N GLU A 410 -15.82 -27.25 -11.13
CA GLU A 410 -15.45 -28.35 -10.23
C GLU A 410 -14.73 -27.86 -8.98
N PHE A 411 -13.71 -27.04 -9.13
CA PHE A 411 -12.97 -26.54 -7.99
C PHE A 411 -13.79 -25.59 -7.10
N SER A 412 -14.68 -24.81 -7.69
CA SER A 412 -15.61 -23.98 -6.91
C SER A 412 -16.52 -24.82 -6.01
N GLN A 413 -16.92 -26.02 -6.45
CA GLN A 413 -17.70 -26.94 -5.60
C GLN A 413 -16.89 -27.50 -4.44
N VAL A 414 -15.59 -27.77 -4.66
CA VAL A 414 -14.66 -28.16 -3.57
C VAL A 414 -14.58 -27.07 -2.51
N ILE A 415 -14.37 -25.83 -2.93
CA ILE A 415 -14.30 -24.69 -2.02
C ILE A 415 -15.63 -24.43 -1.31
N GLN A 416 -16.75 -24.53 -2.05
CA GLN A 416 -18.09 -24.37 -1.47
C GLN A 416 -18.34 -25.38 -0.35
N LYS A 417 -18.00 -26.64 -0.57
CA LYS A 417 -18.16 -27.68 0.46
C LYS A 417 -17.39 -27.34 1.74
N ILE A 418 -16.14 -26.86 1.62
CA ILE A 418 -15.30 -26.46 2.75
C ILE A 418 -15.92 -25.27 3.50
N THR A 419 -16.41 -24.27 2.77
CA THR A 419 -17.02 -23.07 3.39
C THR A 419 -18.36 -23.40 4.05
N ASP A 420 -19.15 -24.31 3.48
CA ASP A 420 -20.41 -24.77 4.07
C ASP A 420 -20.19 -25.58 5.35
N GLU A 421 -19.15 -26.42 5.37
CA GLU A 421 -18.78 -27.23 6.56
C GLU A 421 -18.20 -26.37 7.69
N THR A 422 -17.43 -25.35 7.36
CA THR A 422 -16.74 -24.53 8.38
C THR A 422 -17.53 -23.29 8.80
N GLY A 423 -18.47 -22.82 7.99
CA GLY A 423 -19.20 -21.56 8.19
C GLY A 423 -18.31 -20.32 8.14
N LYS A 424 -17.04 -20.45 7.71
CA LYS A 424 -16.05 -19.38 7.67
C LYS A 424 -15.75 -18.94 6.25
N GLU A 425 -15.30 -17.71 6.11
CA GLU A 425 -14.65 -17.25 4.87
C GLU A 425 -13.32 -17.99 4.68
N ILE A 426 -12.99 -18.26 3.42
CA ILE A 426 -11.73 -18.90 3.06
C ILE A 426 -10.75 -17.84 2.52
N SER A 427 -9.51 -17.87 2.99
CA SER A 427 -8.48 -16.92 2.55
C SER A 427 -7.90 -17.32 1.18
N PRO A 428 -7.28 -16.39 0.42
CA PRO A 428 -6.55 -16.73 -0.81
C PRO A 428 -5.48 -17.81 -0.62
N SER A 429 -4.76 -17.80 0.51
CA SER A 429 -3.79 -18.87 0.85
C SER A 429 -4.47 -20.22 1.05
N ASP A 430 -5.61 -20.28 1.75
CA ASP A 430 -6.36 -21.52 1.95
C ASP A 430 -6.91 -22.06 0.63
N ILE A 431 -7.31 -21.18 -0.30
CA ILE A 431 -7.75 -21.58 -1.65
C ILE A 431 -6.60 -22.25 -2.40
N TRP A 432 -5.41 -21.64 -2.36
CA TRP A 432 -4.22 -22.23 -2.97
C TRP A 432 -3.83 -23.56 -2.35
N ASP A 433 -3.82 -23.67 -1.03
CA ASP A 433 -3.52 -24.90 -0.32
C ASP A 433 -4.52 -26.03 -0.67
N ASN A 434 -5.80 -25.69 -0.76
CA ASN A 434 -6.83 -26.65 -1.17
C ASN A 434 -6.71 -27.02 -2.66
N PHE A 435 -6.31 -26.09 -3.54
CA PHE A 435 -6.03 -26.41 -4.93
C PHE A 435 -4.85 -27.38 -5.04
N GLN A 436 -3.75 -27.10 -4.37
CA GLN A 436 -2.59 -27.99 -4.33
C GLN A 436 -2.96 -29.37 -3.77
N LYS A 437 -3.68 -29.41 -2.66
CA LYS A 437 -4.11 -30.66 -2.02
C LYS A 437 -5.07 -31.47 -2.90
N THR A 438 -5.90 -30.80 -3.70
CA THR A 438 -6.88 -31.48 -4.56
C THR A 438 -6.26 -32.02 -5.83
N TYR A 439 -5.34 -31.27 -6.46
CA TYR A 439 -4.87 -31.56 -7.82
C TYR A 439 -3.37 -31.82 -7.94
N LEU A 440 -2.54 -31.28 -7.04
CA LEU A 440 -1.07 -31.30 -7.19
C LEU A 440 -0.34 -32.19 -6.17
N THR A 441 -1.06 -32.89 -5.30
CA THR A 441 -0.43 -33.81 -4.34
C THR A 441 0.02 -35.10 -5.00
N ASP A 442 1.24 -35.49 -4.70
CA ASP A 442 1.92 -36.70 -5.19
C ASP A 442 1.66 -37.93 -4.29
N THR A 443 0.51 -37.97 -3.58
CA THR A 443 0.19 -39.00 -2.59
C THR A 443 -0.85 -40.02 -3.08
N GLY A 444 -1.07 -40.07 -4.39
CA GLY A 444 -2.02 -41.02 -5.00
C GLY A 444 -1.47 -42.43 -5.17
N TYR A 445 -2.31 -43.34 -5.63
CA TYR A 445 -1.92 -44.71 -5.95
C TYR A 445 -0.90 -44.78 -7.08
N TYR A 446 -1.05 -43.90 -8.11
CA TYR A 446 -0.13 -43.75 -9.23
C TYR A 446 0.78 -42.55 -9.03
N GLN A 447 2.10 -42.79 -8.96
CA GLN A 447 3.10 -41.75 -8.83
C GLN A 447 4.07 -41.82 -10.01
N PHE A 448 4.32 -40.66 -10.63
CA PHE A 448 5.25 -40.57 -11.76
C PHE A 448 6.70 -40.72 -11.29
N VAL A 449 7.48 -41.57 -11.96
CA VAL A 449 8.92 -41.73 -11.70
C VAL A 449 9.73 -41.18 -12.86
N GLU A 450 9.59 -41.74 -14.05
CA GLU A 450 10.31 -41.30 -15.25
C GLU A 450 9.56 -41.67 -16.53
N HIS A 451 9.98 -41.10 -17.65
CA HIS A 451 9.44 -41.44 -18.96
C HIS A 451 10.47 -41.40 -20.06
N HIS A 452 10.27 -42.17 -21.11
CA HIS A 452 10.98 -42.10 -22.38
C HIS A 452 9.98 -42.01 -23.51
N ILE A 453 10.20 -41.08 -24.46
CA ILE A 453 9.36 -40.88 -25.63
C ILE A 453 10.21 -41.04 -26.89
N ASN A 454 9.75 -41.86 -27.80
CA ASN A 454 10.30 -42.01 -29.14
C ASN A 454 9.28 -41.46 -30.15
N SER A 455 9.52 -40.25 -30.65
CA SER A 455 8.67 -39.59 -31.64
C SER A 455 9.15 -39.90 -33.05
N SER A 456 8.24 -40.27 -33.91
CA SER A 456 8.45 -40.45 -35.36
C SER A 456 7.44 -39.60 -36.14
N SER A 457 7.95 -38.82 -37.11
CA SER A 457 7.10 -38.09 -38.06
C SER A 457 7.28 -38.64 -39.45
N ASN A 458 6.17 -38.91 -40.17
CA ASN A 458 6.16 -39.39 -41.50
C ASN A 458 6.14 -38.24 -42.51
N LYS A 459 6.49 -38.52 -43.80
CA LYS A 459 6.50 -37.51 -44.88
C LYS A 459 5.11 -36.95 -45.19
N ASP A 460 4.03 -37.61 -44.81
CA ASP A 460 2.65 -37.19 -44.97
C ASP A 460 2.17 -36.27 -43.82
N GLY A 461 3.08 -35.93 -42.87
CA GLY A 461 2.76 -35.11 -41.71
C GLY A 461 2.15 -35.85 -40.53
N SER A 462 1.92 -37.17 -40.64
CA SER A 462 1.45 -37.98 -39.50
C SER A 462 2.57 -38.14 -38.47
N GLN A 463 2.24 -37.97 -37.17
CA GLN A 463 3.12 -38.18 -36.05
C GLN A 463 2.69 -39.42 -35.27
N SER A 464 3.65 -40.16 -34.79
CA SER A 464 3.40 -41.30 -33.89
C SER A 464 4.44 -41.29 -32.76
N ASP A 465 3.96 -41.17 -31.55
CA ASP A 465 4.75 -41.22 -30.34
C ASP A 465 4.59 -42.59 -29.67
N LYS A 466 5.71 -43.18 -29.28
CA LYS A 466 5.74 -44.33 -28.38
C LYS A 466 6.26 -43.87 -27.04
N ILE A 467 5.49 -44.07 -25.98
CA ILE A 467 5.85 -43.71 -24.62
C ILE A 467 6.11 -44.93 -23.77
N HIS A 468 7.14 -44.85 -22.99
CA HIS A 468 7.42 -45.78 -21.91
C HIS A 468 7.47 -44.96 -20.60
N VAL A 469 6.64 -45.32 -19.62
CA VAL A 469 6.49 -44.58 -18.36
C VAL A 469 6.68 -45.55 -17.21
N LEU A 470 7.54 -45.14 -16.25
CA LEU A 470 7.68 -45.84 -14.99
C LEU A 470 6.83 -45.14 -13.94
N LEU A 471 5.93 -45.90 -13.35
CA LEU A 471 5.05 -45.46 -12.26
C LEU A 471 5.36 -46.21 -10.98
N ASN A 472 5.27 -45.55 -9.83
CA ASN A 472 5.23 -46.21 -8.53
C ASN A 472 3.73 -46.36 -8.15
N CYS A 473 3.27 -47.61 -8.12
CA CYS A 473 1.89 -47.97 -7.78
C CYS A 473 1.88 -48.62 -6.38
N ASN A 474 1.56 -47.81 -5.35
CA ASN A 474 1.54 -48.23 -3.96
C ASN A 474 2.84 -48.95 -3.53
N SER A 475 3.98 -48.28 -3.74
CA SER A 475 5.36 -48.72 -3.43
C SER A 475 5.86 -49.88 -4.32
N LYS A 476 5.19 -50.14 -5.45
CA LYS A 476 5.66 -51.12 -6.45
C LYS A 476 5.85 -50.39 -7.79
N GLU A 477 7.05 -50.51 -8.34
CA GLU A 477 7.34 -49.98 -9.68
C GLU A 477 6.63 -50.79 -10.77
N VAL A 478 5.95 -50.10 -11.64
CA VAL A 478 5.21 -50.63 -12.79
C VAL A 478 5.61 -49.84 -14.02
N SER A 479 6.14 -50.59 -15.01
CA SER A 479 6.46 -50.01 -16.31
C SER A 479 5.29 -50.20 -17.25
N ILE A 480 4.84 -49.13 -17.89
CA ILE A 480 3.74 -49.10 -18.85
C ILE A 480 4.21 -48.56 -20.20
N GLU A 481 3.65 -49.11 -21.27
CA GLU A 481 3.99 -48.72 -22.65
C GLU A 481 2.73 -48.47 -23.48
N GLY A 482 2.78 -47.43 -24.30
CA GLY A 482 1.70 -47.05 -25.19
C GLY A 482 2.14 -46.31 -26.43
N SER A 483 1.22 -46.13 -27.36
CA SER A 483 1.47 -45.40 -28.59
C SER A 483 0.26 -44.54 -28.96
N GLY A 484 0.51 -43.38 -29.56
CA GLY A 484 -0.53 -42.42 -29.92
C GLY A 484 -0.04 -41.32 -30.85
N ASN A 485 -0.94 -40.38 -31.17
CA ASN A 485 -0.61 -39.22 -32.04
C ASN A 485 0.20 -38.13 -31.33
N GLY A 486 0.44 -38.28 -30.02
CA GLY A 486 1.22 -37.40 -29.19
C GLY A 486 1.45 -38.03 -27.79
N PRO A 487 2.27 -37.40 -26.93
CA PRO A 487 2.64 -37.95 -25.62
C PRO A 487 1.44 -38.27 -24.73
N ILE A 488 0.41 -37.45 -24.77
CA ILE A 488 -0.78 -37.57 -23.93
C ILE A 488 -1.65 -38.74 -24.41
N ASP A 489 -1.88 -38.85 -25.72
CA ASP A 489 -2.62 -39.96 -26.34
C ASP A 489 -1.90 -41.30 -26.10
N ALA A 490 -0.57 -41.30 -26.25
CA ALA A 490 0.25 -42.49 -25.96
C ALA A 490 0.20 -42.89 -24.46
N MET A 491 0.12 -41.90 -23.53
CA MET A 491 -0.07 -42.18 -22.10
C MET A 491 -1.42 -42.81 -21.80
N ILE A 492 -2.47 -42.35 -22.41
CA ILE A 492 -3.81 -42.92 -22.27
C ILE A 492 -3.84 -44.39 -22.78
N ASP A 493 -3.22 -44.64 -23.93
CA ASP A 493 -3.08 -46.00 -24.48
C ASP A 493 -2.27 -46.92 -23.54
N ALA A 494 -1.20 -46.40 -22.95
CA ALA A 494 -0.39 -47.11 -21.96
C ALA A 494 -1.20 -47.49 -20.71
N ILE A 495 -1.99 -46.57 -20.18
CA ILE A 495 -2.87 -46.79 -19.02
C ILE A 495 -3.92 -47.87 -19.34
N LYS A 496 -4.61 -47.75 -20.49
CA LYS A 496 -5.61 -48.73 -20.92
C LYS A 496 -5.03 -50.12 -21.00
N LYS A 497 -3.89 -50.28 -21.64
CA LYS A 497 -3.23 -51.58 -21.85
C LYS A 497 -2.74 -52.21 -20.55
N SER A 498 -2.22 -51.39 -19.62
CA SER A 498 -1.54 -51.91 -18.43
C SER A 498 -2.47 -52.13 -17.24
N PHE A 499 -3.54 -51.34 -17.15
CA PHE A 499 -4.46 -51.39 -15.99
C PHE A 499 -5.90 -51.80 -16.34
N ASP A 500 -6.20 -52.04 -17.62
CA ASP A 500 -7.55 -52.36 -18.11
C ASP A 500 -8.59 -51.29 -17.73
N ILE A 501 -8.18 -50.02 -17.81
CA ILE A 501 -9.02 -48.87 -17.46
C ILE A 501 -9.33 -48.08 -18.73
N GLU A 502 -10.63 -48.07 -19.13
CA GLU A 502 -11.11 -47.43 -20.35
C GLU A 502 -11.33 -45.91 -20.16
N ILE A 503 -10.25 -45.19 -19.86
CA ILE A 503 -10.29 -43.71 -19.75
C ILE A 503 -10.19 -43.05 -21.13
N LYS A 504 -10.79 -41.85 -21.23
CA LYS A 504 -10.68 -40.94 -22.38
C LYS A 504 -10.39 -39.54 -21.90
N ILE A 505 -9.71 -38.75 -22.75
CA ILE A 505 -9.57 -37.30 -22.54
C ILE A 505 -10.74 -36.61 -23.26
N ALA A 506 -11.52 -35.86 -22.48
CA ALA A 506 -12.60 -35.04 -23.02
C ALA A 506 -12.13 -33.61 -23.34
N ASP A 507 -11.17 -33.09 -22.58
CA ASP A 507 -10.60 -31.75 -22.78
C ASP A 507 -9.15 -31.71 -22.30
N TYR A 508 -8.32 -30.88 -22.96
CA TYR A 508 -6.91 -30.66 -22.61
C TYR A 508 -6.48 -29.23 -22.87
N HIS A 509 -5.90 -28.58 -21.86
CA HIS A 509 -5.35 -27.25 -21.96
C HIS A 509 -3.97 -27.19 -21.32
N GLN A 510 -3.10 -26.32 -21.85
CA GLN A 510 -1.77 -26.11 -21.32
C GLN A 510 -1.32 -24.67 -21.58
N HIS A 511 -0.65 -24.06 -20.61
CA HIS A 511 -0.03 -22.74 -20.79
C HIS A 511 1.16 -22.54 -19.82
N ALA A 512 1.98 -21.51 -20.10
CA ALA A 512 3.06 -21.11 -19.19
C ALA A 512 2.52 -20.22 -18.07
N ILE A 513 3.01 -20.43 -16.83
CA ILE A 513 2.62 -19.64 -15.65
C ILE A 513 3.45 -18.36 -15.53
N SER A 514 4.69 -18.38 -16.04
CA SER A 514 5.63 -17.25 -16.00
C SER A 514 6.33 -17.08 -17.34
N SER A 515 7.00 -15.96 -17.55
CA SER A 515 7.82 -15.67 -18.75
C SER A 515 9.29 -16.01 -18.51
N GLY A 516 10.01 -16.46 -19.54
CA GLY A 516 11.45 -16.75 -19.51
C GLY A 516 11.78 -18.22 -19.75
N SER A 517 13.07 -18.55 -19.82
CA SER A 517 13.58 -19.91 -20.07
C SER A 517 13.27 -20.91 -18.95
N ASP A 518 13.01 -20.42 -17.73
CA ASP A 518 12.70 -21.23 -16.55
C ASP A 518 11.20 -21.26 -16.23
N ALA A 519 10.36 -20.83 -17.17
CA ALA A 519 8.91 -20.80 -17.02
C ALA A 519 8.36 -22.20 -16.73
N LYS A 520 7.52 -22.31 -15.68
CA LYS A 520 6.75 -23.52 -15.42
C LYS A 520 5.53 -23.57 -16.34
N ALA A 521 5.26 -24.73 -16.87
CA ALA A 521 3.99 -25.02 -17.56
C ALA A 521 2.99 -25.63 -16.59
N VAL A 522 1.72 -25.32 -16.78
CA VAL A 522 0.59 -26.02 -16.17
C VAL A 522 -0.23 -26.67 -17.26
N ALA A 523 -0.63 -27.92 -17.04
CA ALA A 523 -1.52 -28.68 -17.90
C ALA A 523 -2.77 -29.11 -17.13
N TYR A 524 -3.91 -29.13 -17.82
CA TYR A 524 -5.22 -29.52 -17.31
C TYR A 524 -5.78 -30.60 -18.23
N SER A 525 -6.19 -31.74 -17.68
CA SER A 525 -6.79 -32.85 -18.43
C SER A 525 -8.12 -33.21 -17.83
N GLU A 526 -9.20 -33.19 -18.62
CA GLU A 526 -10.50 -33.76 -18.25
C GLU A 526 -10.51 -35.22 -18.63
N LEU A 527 -10.50 -36.10 -17.63
CA LEU A 527 -10.59 -37.56 -17.82
C LEU A 527 -12.01 -38.05 -17.63
N VAL A 528 -12.44 -38.93 -18.51
CA VAL A 528 -13.76 -39.56 -18.47
C VAL A 528 -13.61 -41.08 -18.35
N LEU A 529 -14.30 -41.67 -17.37
CA LEU A 529 -14.42 -43.10 -17.15
C LEU A 529 -15.91 -43.47 -17.02
N GLY A 530 -16.49 -44.11 -18.04
CA GLY A 530 -17.93 -44.35 -18.08
C GLY A 530 -18.73 -43.03 -18.11
N GLU A 531 -19.53 -42.79 -17.06
CA GLU A 531 -20.31 -41.55 -16.89
C GLU A 531 -19.61 -40.51 -15.99
N GLU A 532 -18.53 -40.89 -15.34
CA GLU A 532 -17.77 -39.97 -14.44
C GLU A 532 -16.75 -39.17 -15.20
N SER A 533 -16.65 -37.88 -14.86
CA SER A 533 -15.64 -36.96 -15.38
C SER A 533 -14.93 -36.24 -14.22
N VAL A 534 -13.62 -36.20 -14.27
CA VAL A 534 -12.79 -35.47 -13.31
C VAL A 534 -11.67 -34.72 -14.01
N TRP A 535 -11.25 -33.61 -13.41
CA TRP A 535 -10.07 -32.87 -13.86
C TRP A 535 -8.82 -33.29 -13.10
N GLY A 536 -7.70 -33.39 -13.82
CA GLY A 536 -6.38 -33.51 -13.27
C GLY A 536 -5.52 -32.32 -13.69
N VAL A 537 -4.59 -31.91 -12.83
CA VAL A 537 -3.67 -30.80 -13.07
C VAL A 537 -2.24 -31.27 -12.85
N GLY A 538 -1.33 -30.83 -13.73
CA GLY A 538 0.09 -31.09 -13.63
C GLY A 538 0.90 -29.82 -13.84
N MET A 539 1.93 -29.59 -13.03
CA MET A 539 2.80 -28.42 -13.10
C MET A 539 4.25 -28.86 -13.15
N HIS A 540 4.98 -28.45 -14.21
CA HIS A 540 6.40 -28.76 -14.37
C HIS A 540 7.09 -27.77 -15.32
N GLN A 541 8.43 -27.63 -15.24
CA GLN A 541 9.20 -26.83 -16.22
C GLN A 541 9.18 -27.46 -17.62
N ASN A 542 9.14 -28.80 -17.71
CA ASN A 542 8.96 -29.51 -18.97
C ASN A 542 7.46 -29.65 -19.26
N THR A 543 7.04 -29.17 -20.43
CA THR A 543 5.64 -29.17 -20.88
C THR A 543 5.06 -30.57 -21.02
N VAL A 544 5.85 -31.53 -21.48
CA VAL A 544 5.41 -32.92 -21.61
C VAL A 544 5.15 -33.54 -20.24
N ILE A 545 6.08 -33.35 -19.29
CA ILE A 545 5.91 -33.85 -17.92
C ILE A 545 4.70 -33.21 -17.25
N ALA A 546 4.46 -31.89 -17.44
CA ALA A 546 3.25 -31.25 -16.94
C ALA A 546 1.98 -31.92 -17.46
N GLY A 547 1.93 -32.27 -18.75
CA GLY A 547 0.85 -33.03 -19.35
C GLY A 547 0.68 -34.43 -18.76
N LEU A 548 1.75 -35.20 -18.63
CA LEU A 548 1.70 -36.55 -18.04
C LEU A 548 1.22 -36.51 -16.58
N LEU A 549 1.71 -35.52 -15.78
CA LEU A 549 1.28 -35.31 -14.40
C LEU A 549 -0.21 -34.94 -14.30
N SER A 550 -0.77 -34.21 -15.29
CA SER A 550 -2.19 -33.87 -15.29
C SER A 550 -3.06 -35.14 -15.50
N VAL A 551 -2.61 -36.07 -16.35
CA VAL A 551 -3.30 -37.37 -16.55
C VAL A 551 -3.21 -38.20 -15.26
N ILE A 552 -2.08 -38.30 -14.63
CA ILE A 552 -1.89 -39.07 -13.39
C ILE A 552 -2.72 -38.47 -12.24
N SER A 553 -2.73 -37.12 -12.10
CA SER A 553 -3.60 -36.41 -11.14
C SER A 553 -5.07 -36.80 -11.31
N GLY A 554 -5.58 -36.75 -12.53
CA GLY A 554 -6.94 -37.16 -12.85
C GLY A 554 -7.22 -38.66 -12.58
N LEU A 555 -6.29 -39.54 -12.96
CA LEU A 555 -6.40 -40.99 -12.73
C LEU A 555 -6.46 -41.31 -11.21
N ASN A 556 -5.65 -40.66 -10.39
CA ASN A 556 -5.69 -40.81 -8.94
C ASN A 556 -7.01 -40.32 -8.31
N ARG A 557 -7.70 -39.41 -8.96
CA ARG A 557 -9.01 -38.89 -8.51
C ARG A 557 -10.19 -39.78 -8.92
N LEU A 558 -10.10 -40.43 -10.06
CA LEU A 558 -11.08 -41.46 -10.49
C LEU A 558 -10.99 -42.75 -9.65
N SER A 559 -9.83 -43.01 -9.02
CA SER A 559 -9.59 -44.23 -8.25
C SER A 559 -9.96 -44.11 -6.77
N LYS A 560 -10.50 -42.97 -6.35
CA LYS A 560 -11.00 -42.69 -4.99
C LYS A 560 -12.49 -42.96 -4.91
#